data_09872c604cea4fe2ac72679973f7cf81
#
_entry.id   09872c604cea4fe2ac72679973f7cf81
#
_cell.length_a   1.000
_cell.length_b   1.000
_cell.length_c   1.000
_cell.angle_alpha   90.00
_cell.angle_beta   90.00
_cell.angle_gamma   90.00
#
_symmetry.space_group_name_H-M   'P 1'
#
loop_
_entity.id
_entity.type
_entity.pdbx_description
1 polymer ?
#
loop_
_entity_poly.entity_id
_entity_poly.type
_entity_poly.pdbx_seq_one_letter_code
_entity_poly.pdbx_strand_id
1 'polypeptide(L)'
;MTSLYDSPRQKTIRAYLQAPMARRLVMLMRDHKIVNLELQPRTHLAQKGAALLLLGEDGEPLPFRESEFLPMHGGFPHYTLDSFAKNGAKIRLTVFADNAEFPQVYLKLTVTNPTDTLLSGSVGFLPCTAGDDRYLTGLWDTGYGTYQPNPRVWTMLDQTYALKNGVLSDGYAQIAFSSPEALAYHGTEDDFFAFSHFVTRAYALAPGESFTETAVFSLVGHADIRPYDAAERAFFAFWQGIFDQITVFPRGCTARERDVYLSQVSQTLQMLAVYDDNTVYPRQGCVGRFVWAWEAAHFLTVLDRIGLASYTREANRTLLTKWMITDPSSPDLGKIANPHVNWANTNGSVIWCVSEHLRVCRDEQLLAEWLPYLEKAVGWIEKRRHETNPGDVSGLFPSAVASDWAEVGQHYTYTDSVNVMGYRKLAEMLEGFHHPQAPVYRALYEDYFGVLQKAMDELIAGHDESEDYLPTHILGKDFASVRTHCYTTDGTVYLPMCGNLDASSRFFGFVERFYQKHGMLGPLRARMTNLDYGEPSYYGDCYYTGVAETCWFYIYLQKGDRKGAREMLDSVLYFNLTDEHIAAERWTPLSVWYAPWQPNASASGRIMAALLDYYGEEERINA
;
A
#
# COMPACT_ATOMS: atom_id res chain seq x y z
N MET A 1 22.41 17.12 16.73
CA MET A 1 21.60 16.35 15.77
C MET A 1 20.96 15.23 16.57
N THR A 2 19.66 15.23 16.73
CA THR A 2 18.93 14.06 17.20
C THR A 2 19.22 12.91 16.24
N SER A 3 19.60 11.79 16.78
CA SER A 3 19.81 10.58 15.98
C SER A 3 18.52 10.26 15.21
N LEU A 4 18.61 9.78 13.97
CA LEU A 4 17.46 9.21 13.23
C LEU A 4 16.72 8.17 14.08
N TYR A 5 17.45 7.47 14.92
CA TYR A 5 16.92 6.41 15.80
C TYR A 5 16.08 6.94 16.98
N ASP A 6 16.17 8.22 17.29
CA ASP A 6 15.40 8.86 18.37
C ASP A 6 14.08 9.46 17.86
N SER A 7 13.83 9.41 16.57
CA SER A 7 12.59 9.93 15.99
C SER A 7 11.43 8.94 16.17
N PRO A 8 10.21 9.43 16.42
CA PRO A 8 9.05 8.55 16.54
C PRO A 8 8.83 7.79 15.25
N ARG A 9 8.60 6.49 15.37
CA ARG A 9 8.31 5.59 14.26
C ARG A 9 6.83 5.30 14.16
N GLN A 10 6.40 4.99 12.97
CA GLN A 10 5.06 4.55 12.71
C GLN A 10 4.79 3.21 13.40
N LYS A 11 3.61 3.07 14.03
CA LYS A 11 3.21 1.89 14.79
C LYS A 11 1.74 1.48 14.59
N THR A 12 1.11 1.95 13.53
CA THR A 12 -0.36 1.82 13.41
C THR A 12 -0.80 0.44 12.94
N ILE A 13 -0.27 -0.06 11.83
CA ILE A 13 -0.54 -1.41 11.33
C ILE A 13 0.79 -2.12 11.21
N ARG A 14 0.91 -3.26 11.85
CA ARG A 14 2.17 -3.94 12.09
C ARG A 14 2.31 -5.27 11.34
N ALA A 15 1.24 -5.77 10.76
CA ALA A 15 1.27 -6.99 9.97
C ALA A 15 0.15 -7.01 8.93
N TYR A 16 0.42 -7.57 7.78
CA TYR A 16 -0.54 -7.80 6.72
C TYR A 16 -0.41 -9.23 6.19
N LEU A 17 -1.51 -9.94 6.18
CA LEU A 17 -1.55 -11.38 5.95
C LEU A 17 -2.46 -11.69 4.78
N GLN A 18 -1.87 -12.04 3.66
CA GLN A 18 -2.57 -12.52 2.47
C GLN A 18 -1.59 -13.28 1.58
N ALA A 19 -2.06 -14.28 0.84
CA ALA A 19 -1.28 -14.87 -0.25
C ALA A 19 -1.39 -14.02 -1.52
N PRO A 20 -0.37 -14.01 -2.39
CA PRO A 20 -0.49 -13.45 -3.73
C PRO A 20 -1.62 -14.11 -4.51
N MET A 21 -2.36 -13.33 -5.29
CA MET A 21 -3.47 -13.81 -6.13
C MET A 21 -4.56 -14.57 -5.36
N ALA A 22 -4.65 -14.33 -4.05
CA ALA A 22 -5.66 -14.97 -3.21
C ALA A 22 -7.05 -14.42 -3.48
N ARG A 23 -8.04 -15.29 -3.32
CA ARG A 23 -9.42 -14.86 -3.28
C ARG A 23 -9.75 -14.42 -1.86
N ARG A 24 -9.84 -13.11 -1.66
CA ARG A 24 -10.72 -12.47 -0.71
C ARG A 24 -10.39 -12.49 0.76
N LEU A 25 -9.25 -12.94 1.19
CA LEU A 25 -8.90 -12.83 2.59
C LEU A 25 -7.87 -11.73 2.77
N VAL A 26 -8.27 -10.67 3.42
CA VAL A 26 -7.38 -9.60 3.89
C VAL A 26 -7.37 -9.64 5.40
N MET A 27 -6.20 -9.73 5.99
CA MET A 27 -6.05 -9.70 7.43
C MET A 27 -5.02 -8.66 7.82
N LEU A 28 -5.42 -7.80 8.72
CA LEU A 28 -4.59 -6.79 9.33
C LEU A 28 -4.39 -7.13 10.79
N MET A 29 -3.19 -6.97 11.28
CA MET A 29 -2.86 -7.18 12.66
C MET A 29 -2.38 -5.87 13.29
N ARG A 30 -2.93 -5.55 14.43
CA ARG A 30 -2.52 -4.45 15.25
C ARG A 30 -2.37 -4.94 16.68
N ASP A 31 -1.18 -4.81 17.22
CA ASP A 31 -0.82 -5.36 18.53
C ASP A 31 -1.19 -6.86 18.62
N HIS A 32 -2.00 -7.27 19.60
CA HIS A 32 -2.46 -8.64 19.77
C HIS A 32 -3.81 -8.94 19.08
N LYS A 33 -4.23 -8.08 18.17
CA LYS A 33 -5.55 -8.14 17.54
C LYS A 33 -5.43 -8.35 16.05
N ILE A 34 -6.13 -9.33 15.58
CA ILE A 34 -6.42 -9.50 14.15
C ILE A 34 -7.65 -8.66 13.88
N VAL A 35 -7.49 -7.61 13.09
CA VAL A 35 -8.52 -6.57 13.00
C VAL A 35 -9.46 -6.72 11.84
N ASN A 36 -9.15 -7.56 10.85
CA ASN A 36 -10.04 -7.75 9.73
C ASN A 36 -9.81 -9.08 9.02
N LEU A 37 -10.90 -9.79 8.79
CA LEU A 37 -10.98 -10.97 7.95
C LEU A 37 -12.15 -10.79 7.00
N GLU A 38 -11.88 -10.54 5.73
CA GLU A 38 -12.90 -10.31 4.72
C GLU A 38 -12.89 -11.36 3.61
N LEU A 39 -14.07 -11.80 3.18
CA LEU A 39 -14.23 -12.60 1.96
C LEU A 39 -14.07 -11.80 0.69
N GLN A 40 -14.46 -10.55 0.74
CA GLN A 40 -14.28 -9.57 -0.34
C GLN A 40 -14.01 -8.23 0.29
N PRO A 41 -13.13 -7.43 -0.32
CA PRO A 41 -13.14 -6.02 -0.02
C PRO A 41 -14.56 -5.48 -0.29
N ARG A 42 -15.33 -5.15 0.76
CA ARG A 42 -16.68 -4.59 0.75
C ARG A 42 -17.89 -5.50 0.87
N THR A 43 -17.83 -6.69 1.33
CA THR A 43 -19.02 -7.15 1.98
C THR A 43 -19.06 -6.46 3.34
N HIS A 44 -19.87 -5.43 3.47
CA HIS A 44 -20.15 -4.72 4.73
C HIS A 44 -20.61 -5.65 5.88
N LEU A 45 -20.59 -6.92 5.64
CA LEU A 45 -21.39 -7.87 6.38
C LEU A 45 -20.63 -8.64 7.44
N ALA A 46 -19.32 -8.62 7.49
CA ALA A 46 -18.67 -9.30 8.60
C ALA A 46 -17.17 -9.01 8.61
N GLN A 47 -16.82 -7.88 9.12
CA GLN A 47 -15.48 -7.66 9.58
C GLN A 47 -15.25 -8.53 10.81
N LYS A 48 -14.65 -9.68 10.59
CA LYS A 48 -14.33 -10.62 11.63
C LYS A 48 -12.90 -10.44 12.06
N GLY A 49 -12.66 -10.58 13.33
CA GLY A 49 -11.34 -10.51 13.90
C GLY A 49 -11.19 -11.49 15.06
N ALA A 50 -10.01 -11.49 15.64
CA ALA A 50 -9.72 -12.22 16.85
C ALA A 50 -8.73 -11.43 17.70
N ALA A 51 -8.91 -11.45 19.01
CA ALA A 51 -7.97 -10.87 19.95
C ALA A 51 -7.37 -11.97 20.82
N LEU A 52 -6.09 -11.84 21.12
CA LEU A 52 -5.45 -12.65 22.14
C LEU A 52 -5.92 -12.18 23.51
N LEU A 53 -6.40 -13.10 24.34
CA LEU A 53 -6.88 -12.86 25.69
C LEU A 53 -5.96 -13.56 26.68
N LEU A 54 -5.51 -12.81 27.69
CA LEU A 54 -4.84 -13.35 28.87
C LEU A 54 -5.72 -13.14 30.09
N LEU A 55 -5.87 -14.17 30.89
CA LEU A 55 -6.57 -14.11 32.17
C LEU A 55 -5.61 -14.50 33.29
N GLY A 56 -5.75 -13.83 34.44
CA GLY A 56 -5.11 -14.24 35.68
C GLY A 56 -5.76 -15.47 36.29
N GLU A 57 -5.25 -15.92 37.44
CA GLU A 57 -5.84 -17.02 38.23
C GLU A 57 -7.25 -16.71 38.71
N ASP A 58 -7.53 -15.43 38.91
CA ASP A 58 -8.85 -14.90 39.32
C ASP A 58 -9.85 -14.82 38.16
N GLY A 59 -9.42 -15.18 36.96
CA GLY A 59 -10.23 -15.08 35.73
C GLY A 59 -10.33 -13.67 35.14
N GLU A 60 -9.66 -12.69 35.73
CA GLU A 60 -9.69 -11.30 35.25
C GLU A 60 -8.70 -11.08 34.10
N PRO A 61 -9.04 -10.22 33.12
CA PRO A 61 -8.17 -9.90 32.02
C PRO A 61 -6.85 -9.28 32.46
N LEU A 62 -5.74 -9.82 31.99
CA LEU A 62 -4.40 -9.32 32.22
C LEU A 62 -3.98 -8.40 31.07
N PRO A 63 -3.71 -7.11 31.33
CA PRO A 63 -3.20 -6.23 30.30
C PRO A 63 -1.77 -6.60 29.90
N PHE A 64 -1.47 -6.42 28.62
CA PHE A 64 -0.09 -6.46 28.15
C PHE A 64 0.62 -5.16 28.52
N ARG A 65 1.83 -5.26 29.05
CA ARG A 65 2.63 -4.09 29.44
C ARG A 65 3.47 -3.56 28.30
N GLU A 66 4.08 -4.47 27.56
CA GLU A 66 5.01 -4.18 26.48
C GLU A 66 4.71 -5.13 25.35
N SER A 67 4.72 -4.62 24.12
CA SER A 67 4.51 -5.42 22.92
C SER A 67 5.45 -4.92 21.84
N GLU A 68 6.23 -5.82 21.32
CA GLU A 68 7.20 -5.53 20.27
C GLU A 68 7.10 -6.58 19.16
N PHE A 69 6.85 -6.11 17.96
CA PHE A 69 7.04 -6.94 16.79
C PHE A 69 8.53 -7.10 16.50
N LEU A 70 8.93 -8.33 16.26
CA LEU A 70 10.30 -8.59 15.85
C LEU A 70 10.47 -8.22 14.39
N PRO A 71 11.65 -7.69 14.00
CA PRO A 71 11.92 -7.35 12.61
C PRO A 71 11.69 -8.56 11.70
N MET A 72 11.07 -8.31 10.55
CA MET A 72 10.98 -9.30 9.48
C MET A 72 12.37 -9.58 8.90
N HIS A 73 12.69 -10.84 8.70
CA HIS A 73 13.93 -11.27 8.06
C HIS A 73 13.63 -11.95 6.73
N GLY A 74 14.43 -11.63 5.71
CA GLY A 74 14.31 -12.23 4.38
C GLY A 74 13.04 -11.90 3.62
N GLY A 75 12.25 -10.91 4.07
CA GLY A 75 11.04 -10.47 3.38
C GLY A 75 9.81 -11.38 3.51
N PHE A 76 9.88 -12.43 4.31
CA PHE A 76 8.75 -13.33 4.53
C PHE A 76 7.65 -12.66 5.35
N PRO A 77 6.37 -12.63 4.91
CA PRO A 77 5.25 -12.07 5.69
C PRO A 77 4.84 -13.03 6.83
N HIS A 78 5.79 -13.29 7.71
CA HIS A 78 5.71 -14.13 8.88
C HIS A 78 6.07 -13.29 10.09
N TYR A 79 5.09 -12.99 10.91
CA TYR A 79 5.21 -11.98 11.95
C TYR A 79 5.29 -12.60 13.32
N THR A 80 6.17 -12.07 14.15
CA THR A 80 6.33 -12.47 15.55
C THR A 80 6.18 -11.26 16.45
N LEU A 81 5.27 -11.37 17.42
CA LEU A 81 5.01 -10.36 18.44
C LEU A 81 5.41 -10.91 19.80
N ASP A 82 6.39 -10.29 20.44
CA ASP A 82 6.77 -10.54 21.83
C ASP A 82 6.06 -9.53 22.75
N SER A 83 5.58 -10.00 23.87
CA SER A 83 4.86 -9.20 24.86
C SER A 83 5.10 -9.69 26.27
N PHE A 84 4.90 -8.81 27.25
CA PHE A 84 4.88 -9.14 28.66
C PHE A 84 3.52 -8.82 29.25
N ALA A 85 2.94 -9.78 29.95
CA ALA A 85 1.72 -9.57 30.70
C ALA A 85 2.01 -8.94 32.07
N LYS A 86 0.98 -8.38 32.67
CA LYS A 86 1.09 -7.75 34.02
C LYS A 86 1.58 -8.71 35.11
N ASN A 87 1.29 -9.99 35.00
CA ASN A 87 1.75 -11.04 35.91
C ASN A 87 3.18 -11.53 35.66
N GLY A 88 3.88 -10.97 34.65
CA GLY A 88 5.26 -11.34 34.33
C GLY A 88 5.37 -12.41 33.24
N ALA A 89 4.29 -13.01 32.76
CA ALA A 89 4.34 -13.95 31.65
C ALA A 89 4.94 -13.28 30.40
N LYS A 90 5.89 -13.97 29.76
CA LYS A 90 6.34 -13.62 28.41
C LYS A 90 5.47 -14.36 27.40
N ILE A 91 4.90 -13.60 26.48
CA ILE A 91 4.03 -14.12 25.44
C ILE A 91 4.71 -13.91 24.10
N ARG A 92 4.81 -14.96 23.30
CA ARG A 92 5.21 -14.88 21.91
C ARG A 92 4.06 -15.35 21.04
N LEU A 93 3.58 -14.48 20.17
CA LEU A 93 2.60 -14.80 19.14
C LEU A 93 3.27 -14.77 17.78
N THR A 94 3.26 -15.89 17.08
CA THR A 94 3.72 -15.97 15.69
C THR A 94 2.52 -16.16 14.78
N VAL A 95 2.51 -15.46 13.64
CA VAL A 95 1.36 -15.47 12.74
C VAL A 95 1.79 -15.37 11.27
N PHE A 96 1.16 -16.16 10.42
CA PHE A 96 1.28 -16.10 8.96
C PHE A 96 -0.02 -16.56 8.30
N ALA A 97 -0.22 -16.17 7.02
CA ALA A 97 -1.27 -16.74 6.19
C ALA A 97 -0.68 -17.77 5.23
N ASP A 98 -1.38 -18.89 5.01
CA ASP A 98 -0.95 -19.87 4.01
C ASP A 98 -1.19 -19.36 2.57
N ASN A 99 -0.80 -20.17 1.59
CA ASN A 99 -0.88 -19.85 0.17
C ASN A 99 -2.12 -20.46 -0.52
N ALA A 100 -3.16 -20.77 0.24
CA ALA A 100 -4.39 -21.30 -0.31
C ALA A 100 -5.17 -20.23 -1.11
N GLU A 101 -6.09 -20.66 -1.97
CA GLU A 101 -7.00 -19.77 -2.68
C GLU A 101 -7.83 -18.89 -1.73
N PHE A 102 -8.22 -19.49 -0.60
CA PHE A 102 -8.80 -18.82 0.55
C PHE A 102 -7.84 -18.95 1.72
N PRO A 103 -6.91 -18.00 1.90
CA PRO A 103 -5.85 -18.13 2.89
C PRO A 103 -6.40 -18.31 4.29
N GLN A 104 -5.76 -19.18 5.03
CA GLN A 104 -5.99 -19.41 6.43
C GLN A 104 -4.87 -18.80 7.24
N VAL A 105 -5.19 -18.25 8.39
CA VAL A 105 -4.20 -17.66 9.27
C VAL A 105 -3.85 -18.61 10.38
N TYR A 106 -2.59 -18.95 10.42
CA TYR A 106 -1.98 -19.81 11.42
C TYR A 106 -1.41 -18.97 12.55
N LEU A 107 -1.77 -19.32 13.76
CA LEU A 107 -1.38 -18.67 14.99
C LEU A 107 -0.63 -19.68 15.87
N LYS A 108 0.52 -19.28 16.41
CA LYS A 108 1.26 -20.05 17.40
C LYS A 108 1.55 -19.16 18.59
N LEU A 109 0.96 -19.52 19.69
CA LEU A 109 1.10 -18.81 20.95
C LEU A 109 2.01 -19.60 21.87
N THR A 110 3.08 -18.97 22.37
CA THR A 110 3.95 -19.53 23.41
C THR A 110 3.89 -18.63 24.64
N VAL A 111 3.56 -19.23 25.79
CA VAL A 111 3.62 -18.59 27.09
C VAL A 111 4.84 -19.13 27.83
N THR A 112 5.68 -18.26 28.31
CA THR A 112 6.88 -18.60 29.08
C THR A 112 6.82 -17.92 30.43
N ASN A 113 7.20 -18.65 31.48
CA ASN A 113 7.40 -18.13 32.81
C ASN A 113 8.87 -17.72 33.03
N PRO A 114 9.22 -16.43 32.89
CA PRO A 114 10.59 -15.96 33.15
C PRO A 114 10.81 -15.60 34.64
N THR A 115 9.80 -15.77 35.50
CA THR A 115 9.89 -15.45 36.91
C THR A 115 10.47 -16.61 37.73
N ASP A 116 10.72 -16.38 38.97
CA ASP A 116 11.25 -17.37 39.95
C ASP A 116 10.17 -18.11 40.74
N THR A 117 8.89 -17.81 40.47
CA THR A 117 7.72 -18.40 41.12
C THR A 117 6.83 -19.12 40.13
N LEU A 118 5.92 -19.98 40.63
CA LEU A 118 4.89 -20.58 39.82
C LEU A 118 4.02 -19.49 39.18
N LEU A 119 3.80 -19.61 37.87
CA LEU A 119 2.96 -18.69 37.09
C LEU A 119 1.74 -19.42 36.55
N SER A 120 0.56 -19.03 37.02
CA SER A 120 -0.71 -19.63 36.58
C SER A 120 -1.61 -18.60 35.93
N GLY A 121 -2.50 -19.07 35.07
CA GLY A 121 -3.48 -18.25 34.37
C GLY A 121 -4.10 -18.99 33.19
N SER A 122 -4.71 -18.24 32.29
CA SER A 122 -5.25 -18.79 31.04
C SER A 122 -4.95 -17.89 29.87
N VAL A 123 -4.78 -18.50 28.71
CA VAL A 123 -4.74 -17.80 27.44
C VAL A 123 -5.93 -18.20 26.60
N GLY A 124 -6.40 -17.29 25.77
CA GLY A 124 -7.51 -17.58 24.89
C GLY A 124 -7.54 -16.68 23.68
N PHE A 125 -8.47 -17.01 22.79
CA PHE A 125 -8.78 -16.19 21.64
C PHE A 125 -10.23 -15.75 21.75
N LEU A 126 -10.42 -14.44 21.71
CA LEU A 126 -11.71 -13.78 21.68
C LEU A 126 -12.04 -13.45 20.23
N PRO A 127 -13.04 -14.12 19.63
CA PRO A 127 -13.57 -13.66 18.35
C PRO A 127 -14.19 -12.29 18.52
N CYS A 128 -13.98 -11.41 17.55
CA CYS A 128 -14.53 -10.06 17.58
C CYS A 128 -15.02 -9.65 16.19
N THR A 129 -15.99 -8.76 16.14
CA THR A 129 -16.24 -7.97 14.94
C THR A 129 -15.34 -6.76 15.00
N ALA A 130 -14.70 -6.44 13.88
CA ALA A 130 -13.94 -5.22 13.75
C ALA A 130 -14.88 -4.02 13.58
N GLY A 131 -15.85 -3.85 14.46
CA GLY A 131 -16.87 -2.80 14.45
C GLY A 131 -16.41 -1.51 13.81
N ASP A 132 -16.71 -0.35 14.28
CA ASP A 132 -16.41 0.95 13.67
C ASP A 132 -14.93 1.30 13.41
N ASP A 133 -14.03 0.34 13.33
CA ASP A 133 -12.70 0.59 12.81
C ASP A 133 -12.71 0.71 11.27
N ARG A 134 -13.62 1.57 10.80
CA ARG A 134 -13.85 1.91 9.38
C ARG A 134 -12.57 2.23 8.64
N TYR A 135 -11.61 2.64 9.39
CA TYR A 135 -10.36 3.14 8.91
C TYR A 135 -9.35 2.03 8.61
N LEU A 136 -9.25 1.05 9.49
CA LEU A 136 -8.43 -0.14 9.25
C LEU A 136 -9.07 -1.07 8.24
N THR A 137 -10.40 -1.02 8.13
CA THR A 137 -11.19 -1.87 7.23
C THR A 137 -11.40 -1.30 5.84
N GLY A 138 -10.95 -0.07 5.60
CA GLY A 138 -11.09 0.57 4.30
C GLY A 138 -12.49 1.00 3.94
N LEU A 139 -13.32 1.28 4.91
CA LEU A 139 -14.66 1.84 4.69
C LEU A 139 -14.60 3.34 4.40
N TRP A 140 -14.01 3.68 3.28
CA TRP A 140 -13.97 5.03 2.75
C TRP A 140 -15.32 5.60 2.33
N ASP A 141 -16.35 4.76 2.23
CA ASP A 141 -17.68 5.17 1.76
C ASP A 141 -18.42 6.11 2.73
N THR A 142 -17.87 6.37 3.90
CA THR A 142 -18.55 7.19 4.91
C THR A 142 -17.97 8.59 5.06
N GLY A 143 -17.16 9.01 4.10
CA GLY A 143 -16.48 10.29 4.17
C GLY A 143 -15.29 10.25 5.13
N TYR A 144 -14.41 11.20 4.96
CA TYR A 144 -13.22 11.40 5.76
C TYR A 144 -13.61 11.84 7.18
N GLY A 145 -14.10 10.91 7.98
CA GLY A 145 -14.43 11.18 9.37
C GLY A 145 -13.19 11.08 10.27
N THR A 146 -13.13 11.94 11.26
CA THR A 146 -12.16 11.80 12.34
C THR A 146 -12.40 10.48 13.05
N TYR A 147 -11.47 9.56 12.87
CA TYR A 147 -11.52 8.28 13.56
C TYR A 147 -11.15 8.47 15.03
N GLN A 148 -12.02 7.99 15.89
CA GLN A 148 -11.68 7.80 17.29
C GLN A 148 -11.76 6.31 17.60
N PRO A 149 -10.66 5.64 18.01
CA PRO A 149 -10.74 4.26 18.42
C PRO A 149 -11.71 4.18 19.60
N ASN A 150 -12.83 3.53 19.36
CA ASN A 150 -13.71 3.19 20.45
C ASN A 150 -13.25 1.85 21.03
N PRO A 151 -12.64 1.82 22.22
CA PRO A 151 -12.19 0.58 22.83
C PRO A 151 -13.33 -0.40 23.14
N ARG A 152 -14.59 0.06 23.07
CA ARG A 152 -15.78 -0.79 23.26
C ARG A 152 -16.19 -1.56 22.00
N VAL A 153 -15.61 -1.28 20.86
CA VAL A 153 -16.05 -1.80 19.56
C VAL A 153 -15.55 -3.21 19.27
N TRP A 154 -14.75 -3.78 20.12
CA TRP A 154 -14.31 -5.18 20.05
C TRP A 154 -15.33 -6.15 20.62
N THR A 155 -16.48 -5.67 21.06
CA THR A 155 -17.55 -6.48 21.58
C THR A 155 -18.42 -7.00 20.45
N MET A 156 -18.68 -8.27 20.49
CA MET A 156 -19.59 -8.92 19.55
C MET A 156 -21.02 -8.73 20.02
N LEU A 157 -21.62 -7.67 19.53
CA LEU A 157 -23.03 -7.50 19.65
C LEU A 157 -23.68 -8.41 18.57
N ASP A 158 -24.58 -9.28 18.96
CA ASP A 158 -25.51 -10.05 18.12
C ASP A 158 -24.98 -11.27 17.35
N GLN A 159 -23.92 -11.95 17.78
CA GLN A 159 -23.51 -13.19 17.10
C GLN A 159 -23.40 -14.38 18.07
N THR A 160 -24.05 -15.45 17.70
CA THR A 160 -24.00 -16.70 18.47
C THR A 160 -22.79 -17.51 18.02
N TYR A 161 -21.79 -17.64 18.91
CA TYR A 161 -20.68 -18.56 18.70
C TYR A 161 -20.98 -19.91 19.34
N ALA A 162 -20.48 -20.95 18.72
CA ALA A 162 -20.52 -22.29 19.27
C ALA A 162 -19.15 -22.94 19.22
N LEU A 163 -18.74 -23.56 20.31
CA LEU A 163 -17.59 -24.45 20.34
C LEU A 163 -18.04 -25.88 20.06
N LYS A 164 -17.55 -26.47 18.97
CA LYS A 164 -17.81 -27.85 18.61
C LYS A 164 -16.54 -28.51 18.11
N ASN A 165 -16.14 -29.61 18.74
CA ASN A 165 -14.94 -30.39 18.35
C ASN A 165 -13.66 -29.52 18.27
N GLY A 166 -13.47 -28.59 19.21
CA GLY A 166 -12.29 -27.69 19.22
C GLY A 166 -12.33 -26.58 18.19
N VAL A 167 -13.47 -26.34 17.55
CA VAL A 167 -13.68 -25.25 16.62
C VAL A 167 -14.71 -24.28 17.20
N LEU A 168 -14.31 -23.05 17.42
CA LEU A 168 -15.20 -21.95 17.77
C LEU A 168 -15.64 -21.24 16.50
N SER A 169 -16.95 -21.19 16.24
CA SER A 169 -17.49 -20.63 14.99
C SER A 169 -18.79 -19.88 15.21
N ASP A 170 -19.00 -18.85 14.41
CA ASP A 170 -20.28 -18.12 14.29
C ASP A 170 -21.05 -18.47 13.00
N GLY A 171 -20.61 -19.51 12.30
CA GLY A 171 -21.19 -19.90 11.01
C GLY A 171 -20.57 -19.20 9.80
N TYR A 172 -19.78 -18.14 10.00
CA TYR A 172 -19.06 -17.41 8.94
C TYR A 172 -17.54 -17.53 9.06
N ALA A 173 -17.01 -17.19 10.23
CA ALA A 173 -15.59 -17.37 10.56
C ALA A 173 -15.45 -18.44 11.65
N GLN A 174 -14.27 -19.03 11.72
CA GLN A 174 -13.97 -20.05 12.71
C GLN A 174 -12.52 -19.98 13.17
N ILE A 175 -12.30 -20.39 14.43
CA ILE A 175 -11.00 -20.63 15.01
C ILE A 175 -10.92 -22.10 15.43
N ALA A 176 -10.00 -22.84 14.85
CA ALA A 176 -9.72 -24.23 15.22
C ALA A 176 -8.43 -24.29 16.06
N PHE A 177 -8.46 -25.06 17.13
CA PHE A 177 -7.36 -25.19 18.10
C PHE A 177 -6.72 -26.57 17.98
N SER A 178 -5.40 -26.64 18.24
CA SER A 178 -4.66 -27.90 18.18
C SER A 178 -4.93 -28.82 19.36
N SER A 179 -5.38 -28.28 20.48
CA SER A 179 -5.63 -29.04 21.73
C SER A 179 -7.08 -28.88 22.20
N PRO A 180 -8.06 -29.40 21.44
CA PRO A 180 -9.47 -29.15 21.71
C PRO A 180 -9.94 -29.66 23.07
N GLU A 181 -9.32 -30.72 23.60
CA GLU A 181 -9.64 -31.31 24.90
C GLU A 181 -9.22 -30.46 26.10
N ALA A 182 -8.31 -29.53 25.87
CA ALA A 182 -7.79 -28.63 26.93
C ALA A 182 -8.49 -27.28 26.96
N LEU A 183 -9.51 -27.08 26.11
CA LEU A 183 -10.19 -25.80 25.98
C LEU A 183 -11.38 -25.69 26.94
N ALA A 184 -11.52 -24.55 27.59
CA ALA A 184 -12.71 -24.14 28.29
C ALA A 184 -13.45 -23.07 27.45
N TYR A 185 -14.73 -23.32 27.21
CA TYR A 185 -15.60 -22.34 26.55
C TYR A 185 -16.32 -21.49 27.59
N HIS A 186 -16.31 -20.19 27.37
CA HIS A 186 -16.98 -19.20 28.18
C HIS A 186 -18.03 -18.51 27.33
N GLY A 187 -19.27 -18.83 27.56
CA GLY A 187 -20.44 -18.18 26.96
C GLY A 187 -21.31 -17.60 28.04
N THR A 188 -21.67 -16.36 27.96
CA THR A 188 -22.65 -15.72 28.84
C THR A 188 -23.79 -15.13 28.02
N GLU A 189 -25.02 -15.30 28.48
CA GLU A 189 -26.19 -14.61 27.91
C GLU A 189 -26.29 -13.16 28.39
N ASP A 190 -25.44 -12.76 29.34
CA ASP A 190 -25.41 -11.40 29.87
C ASP A 190 -24.45 -10.52 29.05
N ASP A 191 -24.99 -9.87 28.06
CA ASP A 191 -24.32 -9.06 27.04
C ASP A 191 -23.67 -7.77 27.50
N PHE A 192 -23.48 -7.58 28.79
CA PHE A 192 -22.98 -6.29 29.27
C PHE A 192 -21.45 -6.16 29.26
N PHE A 193 -20.72 -7.25 29.03
CA PHE A 193 -19.28 -7.27 29.03
C PHE A 193 -18.69 -7.71 27.69
N ALA A 194 -17.58 -7.08 27.35
CA ALA A 194 -16.79 -7.25 26.14
C ALA A 194 -16.29 -8.68 25.84
N PHE A 195 -16.70 -9.71 26.59
CA PHE A 195 -16.12 -11.06 26.56
C PHE A 195 -17.20 -12.15 26.66
N SER A 196 -18.21 -12.07 25.81
CA SER A 196 -19.37 -12.99 25.92
C SER A 196 -19.12 -14.39 25.37
N HIS A 197 -18.21 -14.57 24.39
CA HIS A 197 -17.98 -15.87 23.77
C HIS A 197 -16.50 -16.04 23.42
N PHE A 198 -15.78 -16.76 24.25
CA PHE A 198 -14.34 -17.00 24.04
C PHE A 198 -13.94 -18.39 24.54
N VAL A 199 -12.78 -18.83 24.10
CA VAL A 199 -12.16 -20.06 24.57
C VAL A 199 -10.84 -19.76 25.24
N THR A 200 -10.56 -20.49 26.30
CA THR A 200 -9.29 -20.38 27.02
C THR A 200 -8.65 -21.74 27.20
N ARG A 201 -7.34 -21.70 27.38
CA ARG A 201 -6.54 -22.82 27.86
C ARG A 201 -5.76 -22.37 29.11
N ALA A 202 -5.99 -23.08 30.21
CA ALA A 202 -5.28 -22.84 31.45
C ALA A 202 -3.81 -23.27 31.35
N TYR A 203 -2.95 -22.57 32.06
CA TYR A 203 -1.55 -22.92 32.25
C TYR A 203 -1.13 -22.78 33.71
N ALA A 204 -0.17 -23.65 34.11
CA ALA A 204 0.58 -23.53 35.35
C ALA A 204 2.02 -23.90 35.04
N LEU A 205 2.92 -22.92 35.10
CA LEU A 205 4.29 -23.05 34.61
C LEU A 205 5.26 -22.81 35.79
N ALA A 206 6.14 -23.76 36.04
CA ALA A 206 7.29 -23.55 36.90
C ALA A 206 8.27 -22.53 36.31
N PRO A 207 9.19 -21.97 37.10
CA PRO A 207 10.22 -21.06 36.57
C PRO A 207 10.95 -21.61 35.35
N GLY A 208 11.00 -20.83 34.27
CA GLY A 208 11.63 -21.21 33.01
C GLY A 208 10.80 -22.12 32.11
N GLU A 209 9.66 -22.62 32.56
CA GLU A 209 8.79 -23.46 31.72
C GLU A 209 8.00 -22.64 30.69
N SER A 210 7.62 -23.33 29.64
CA SER A 210 6.77 -22.78 28.58
C SER A 210 5.74 -23.79 28.11
N PHE A 211 4.60 -23.29 27.66
CA PHE A 211 3.67 -24.07 26.87
C PHE A 211 3.34 -23.40 25.55
N THR A 212 2.88 -24.16 24.59
CA THR A 212 2.51 -23.67 23.25
C THR A 212 1.12 -24.15 22.87
N GLU A 213 0.33 -23.27 22.31
CA GLU A 213 -0.95 -23.55 21.66
C GLU A 213 -0.91 -23.05 20.23
N THR A 214 -1.51 -23.80 19.31
CA THR A 214 -1.68 -23.36 17.92
C THR A 214 -3.15 -23.28 17.57
N ALA A 215 -3.49 -22.29 16.74
CA ALA A 215 -4.83 -22.10 16.25
C ALA A 215 -4.81 -21.71 14.76
N VAL A 216 -5.90 -22.01 14.07
CA VAL A 216 -6.09 -21.61 12.67
C VAL A 216 -7.37 -20.80 12.59
N PHE A 217 -7.24 -19.58 12.09
CA PHE A 217 -8.38 -18.71 11.83
C PHE A 217 -8.70 -18.75 10.34
N SER A 218 -9.94 -19.07 10.00
CA SER A 218 -10.39 -19.27 8.63
C SER A 218 -11.86 -18.91 8.46
N LEU A 219 -12.29 -18.91 7.20
CA LEU A 219 -13.71 -18.84 6.86
C LEU A 219 -14.34 -20.22 6.87
N VAL A 220 -15.59 -20.31 7.33
CA VAL A 220 -16.34 -21.56 7.33
C VAL A 220 -16.54 -22.06 5.89
N GLY A 221 -16.30 -23.36 5.67
CA GLY A 221 -16.41 -23.99 4.35
C GLY A 221 -15.16 -23.87 3.46
N HIS A 222 -14.15 -23.14 3.91
CA HIS A 222 -12.88 -22.96 3.19
C HIS A 222 -11.66 -23.42 3.99
N ALA A 223 -11.87 -24.17 5.06
CA ALA A 223 -10.80 -24.63 5.93
C ALA A 223 -10.22 -25.96 5.44
N ASP A 224 -8.94 -25.93 5.07
CA ASP A 224 -8.07 -27.12 4.96
C ASP A 224 -7.00 -27.03 6.06
N ILE A 225 -7.42 -27.38 7.28
CA ILE A 225 -6.60 -27.18 8.48
C ILE A 225 -5.48 -28.21 8.51
N ARG A 226 -4.26 -27.75 8.35
CA ARG A 226 -3.04 -28.55 8.45
C ARG A 226 -2.38 -28.37 9.82
N PRO A 227 -1.56 -29.33 10.29
CA PRO A 227 -0.69 -29.10 11.43
C PRO A 227 0.18 -27.85 11.22
N TYR A 228 0.31 -27.03 12.26
CA TYR A 228 1.02 -25.74 12.19
C TYR A 228 2.40 -25.85 11.53
N ASP A 229 3.26 -26.78 12.00
CA ASP A 229 4.62 -26.91 11.48
C ASP A 229 4.66 -27.36 10.00
N ALA A 230 3.65 -28.08 9.53
CA ALA A 230 3.54 -28.44 8.11
C ALA A 230 3.11 -27.22 7.26
N ALA A 231 2.18 -26.44 7.76
CA ALA A 231 1.74 -25.20 7.11
C ALA A 231 2.87 -24.16 7.07
N GLU A 232 3.61 -24.01 8.17
CA GLU A 232 4.75 -23.09 8.26
C GLU A 232 5.88 -23.45 7.27
N ARG A 233 6.24 -24.73 7.17
CA ARG A 233 7.22 -25.18 6.15
C ARG A 233 6.73 -24.92 4.72
N ALA A 234 5.45 -25.18 4.45
CA ALA A 234 4.86 -24.92 3.14
C ALA A 234 4.85 -23.42 2.81
N PHE A 235 4.55 -22.58 3.80
CA PHE A 235 4.59 -21.14 3.70
C PHE A 235 6.00 -20.63 3.31
N PHE A 236 7.04 -21.05 4.02
CA PHE A 236 8.41 -20.63 3.69
C PHE A 236 8.84 -21.14 2.31
N ALA A 237 8.52 -22.38 1.96
CA ALA A 237 8.83 -22.93 0.65
C ALA A 237 8.14 -22.17 -0.48
N PHE A 238 6.90 -21.77 -0.30
CA PHE A 238 6.14 -20.98 -1.26
C PHE A 238 6.77 -19.59 -1.52
N TRP A 239 7.02 -18.83 -0.45
CA TRP A 239 7.62 -17.51 -0.59
C TRP A 239 9.06 -17.57 -1.08
N GLN A 240 9.83 -18.57 -0.66
CA GLN A 240 11.18 -18.78 -1.20
C GLN A 240 11.12 -19.04 -2.70
N GLY A 241 10.17 -19.86 -3.17
CA GLY A 241 9.96 -20.10 -4.59
C GLY A 241 9.62 -18.84 -5.40
N ILE A 242 8.95 -17.87 -4.77
CA ILE A 242 8.74 -16.55 -5.38
C ILE A 242 10.04 -15.74 -5.40
N PHE A 243 10.73 -15.65 -4.26
CA PHE A 243 11.97 -14.89 -4.18
C PHE A 243 13.06 -15.46 -5.07
N ASP A 244 13.03 -16.75 -5.35
CA ASP A 244 13.96 -17.40 -6.28
C ASP A 244 13.73 -16.98 -7.75
N GLN A 245 12.57 -16.46 -8.09
CA GLN A 245 12.28 -15.90 -9.40
C GLN A 245 12.80 -14.47 -9.59
N ILE A 246 13.18 -13.77 -8.50
CA ILE A 246 13.70 -12.41 -8.59
C ILE A 246 15.06 -12.46 -9.30
N THR A 247 15.16 -11.73 -10.41
CA THR A 247 16.37 -11.70 -11.26
C THR A 247 17.26 -10.51 -10.96
N VAL A 248 16.77 -9.48 -10.28
CA VAL A 248 17.48 -8.21 -10.07
C VAL A 248 17.42 -7.79 -8.60
N PHE A 249 18.54 -7.40 -8.04
CA PHE A 249 18.69 -6.89 -6.69
C PHE A 249 19.42 -5.54 -6.66
N PRO A 250 19.24 -4.72 -5.61
CA PRO A 250 20.05 -3.54 -5.39
C PRO A 250 21.51 -3.92 -5.08
N ARG A 251 22.46 -3.48 -5.92
CA ARG A 251 23.88 -3.85 -5.82
C ARG A 251 24.56 -3.27 -4.58
N GLY A 252 25.08 -4.12 -3.72
CA GLY A 252 25.85 -3.70 -2.56
C GLY A 252 25.06 -2.94 -1.49
N CYS A 253 23.74 -3.10 -1.48
CA CYS A 253 22.90 -2.60 -0.39
C CYS A 253 23.20 -3.31 0.93
N THR A 254 22.85 -2.69 2.05
CA THR A 254 22.98 -3.32 3.37
C THR A 254 22.04 -4.51 3.53
N ALA A 255 22.32 -5.40 4.48
CA ALA A 255 21.45 -6.53 4.80
C ALA A 255 20.02 -6.06 5.16
N ARG A 256 19.90 -4.98 5.94
CA ARG A 256 18.61 -4.38 6.27
C ARG A 256 17.86 -3.88 5.04
N GLU A 257 18.53 -3.19 4.14
CA GLU A 257 17.90 -2.70 2.90
C GLU A 257 17.49 -3.84 1.98
N ARG A 258 18.23 -4.93 1.98
CA ARG A 258 17.86 -6.16 1.28
C ARG A 258 16.59 -6.78 1.90
N ASP A 259 16.51 -6.86 3.21
CA ASP A 259 15.31 -7.32 3.91
C ASP A 259 14.11 -6.40 3.64
N VAL A 260 14.30 -5.08 3.67
CA VAL A 260 13.27 -4.12 3.26
C VAL A 260 12.84 -4.40 1.82
N TYR A 261 13.77 -4.51 0.88
CA TYR A 261 13.46 -4.76 -0.53
C TYR A 261 12.58 -6.01 -0.70
N LEU A 262 12.98 -7.14 -0.11
CA LEU A 262 12.19 -8.38 -0.17
C LEU A 262 10.84 -8.25 0.53
N SER A 263 10.77 -7.49 1.63
CA SER A 263 9.51 -7.20 2.32
C SER A 263 8.56 -6.39 1.44
N GLN A 264 9.09 -5.43 0.66
CA GLN A 264 8.25 -4.69 -0.28
C GLN A 264 7.77 -5.56 -1.44
N VAL A 265 8.58 -6.52 -1.91
CA VAL A 265 8.13 -7.52 -2.89
C VAL A 265 6.94 -8.31 -2.36
N SER A 266 7.04 -8.86 -1.15
CA SER A 266 5.94 -9.62 -0.57
C SER A 266 4.68 -8.77 -0.37
N GLN A 267 4.83 -7.53 0.12
CA GLN A 267 3.70 -6.63 0.31
C GLN A 267 2.99 -6.27 -0.99
N THR A 268 3.72 -5.97 -2.06
CA THR A 268 3.12 -5.65 -3.37
C THR A 268 2.40 -6.84 -3.98
N LEU A 269 2.98 -8.04 -3.87
CA LEU A 269 2.31 -9.26 -4.34
C LEU A 269 1.04 -9.57 -3.55
N GLN A 270 1.01 -9.31 -2.26
CA GLN A 270 -0.18 -9.45 -1.42
C GLN A 270 -1.31 -8.47 -1.81
N MET A 271 -1.01 -7.40 -2.55
CA MET A 271 -2.02 -6.48 -3.07
C MET A 271 -2.66 -6.93 -4.37
N LEU A 272 -2.16 -7.99 -5.01
CA LEU A 272 -2.80 -8.63 -6.15
C LEU A 272 -3.90 -9.58 -5.63
N ALA A 273 -5.15 -9.20 -5.81
CA ALA A 273 -6.29 -9.97 -5.32
C ALA A 273 -7.18 -10.45 -6.47
N VAL A 274 -7.64 -11.70 -6.38
CA VAL A 274 -8.60 -12.26 -7.32
C VAL A 274 -10.02 -12.03 -6.81
N TYR A 275 -10.87 -11.49 -7.67
CA TYR A 275 -12.28 -11.23 -7.37
C TYR A 275 -13.21 -12.31 -7.95
N ASP A 276 -14.50 -12.24 -7.64
CA ASP A 276 -15.51 -13.24 -8.01
C ASP A 276 -15.62 -13.53 -9.48
N ASP A 277 -15.35 -12.51 -10.30
CA ASP A 277 -15.33 -12.62 -11.75
C ASP A 277 -13.99 -13.15 -12.31
N ASN A 278 -13.13 -13.71 -11.45
CA ASN A 278 -11.78 -14.16 -11.74
C ASN A 278 -10.83 -13.05 -12.23
N THR A 279 -11.18 -11.79 -12.01
CA THR A 279 -10.34 -10.65 -12.36
C THR A 279 -9.32 -10.39 -11.28
N VAL A 280 -8.08 -10.08 -11.65
CA VAL A 280 -7.02 -9.68 -10.74
C VAL A 280 -7.01 -8.16 -10.59
N TYR A 281 -7.19 -7.70 -9.36
CA TYR A 281 -7.16 -6.28 -9.04
C TYR A 281 -5.85 -5.90 -8.39
N PRO A 282 -5.10 -4.96 -8.97
CA PRO A 282 -3.92 -4.36 -8.33
C PRO A 282 -4.39 -3.31 -7.32
N ARG A 283 -4.62 -3.72 -6.08
CA ARG A 283 -5.08 -2.84 -5.02
C ARG A 283 -3.95 -1.94 -4.54
N GLN A 284 -4.26 -0.72 -4.17
CA GLN A 284 -3.26 0.19 -3.63
C GLN A 284 -2.86 -0.17 -2.19
N GLY A 285 -3.78 -0.69 -1.40
CA GLY A 285 -3.49 -0.97 0.00
C GLY A 285 -4.60 -1.71 0.73
N CYS A 286 -4.55 -1.66 2.05
CA CYS A 286 -5.52 -2.29 2.94
C CYS A 286 -6.96 -1.80 2.74
N VAL A 287 -7.13 -0.68 2.09
CA VAL A 287 -8.39 0.02 1.90
C VAL A 287 -9.23 -0.68 0.80
N GLY A 288 -9.38 -1.96 0.92
CA GLY A 288 -10.33 -2.69 0.12
C GLY A 288 -10.06 -2.66 -1.38
N ARG A 289 -11.12 -2.42 -2.15
CA ARG A 289 -11.19 -2.61 -3.60
C ARG A 289 -10.63 -1.46 -4.45
N PHE A 290 -10.16 -0.39 -3.83
CA PHE A 290 -9.74 0.76 -4.61
C PHE A 290 -8.52 0.47 -5.46
N VAL A 291 -8.64 0.79 -6.73
CA VAL A 291 -7.57 0.71 -7.71
C VAL A 291 -7.37 2.11 -8.27
N TRP A 292 -6.20 2.67 -8.03
CA TRP A 292 -5.73 3.89 -8.69
C TRP A 292 -4.71 3.48 -9.74
N ALA A 293 -4.97 3.80 -10.99
CA ALA A 293 -4.12 3.35 -12.10
C ALA A 293 -2.67 3.87 -11.97
N TRP A 294 -2.51 5.13 -11.56
CA TRP A 294 -1.20 5.73 -11.29
C TRP A 294 -0.45 4.99 -10.21
N GLU A 295 -1.12 4.73 -9.10
CA GLU A 295 -0.54 4.03 -7.95
C GLU A 295 -0.22 2.56 -8.28
N ALA A 296 -1.11 1.90 -9.02
CA ALA A 296 -0.90 0.53 -9.47
C ALA A 296 0.33 0.43 -10.41
N ALA A 297 0.52 1.39 -11.30
CA ALA A 297 1.64 1.39 -12.23
C ALA A 297 2.99 1.37 -11.51
N HIS A 298 3.13 2.06 -10.37
CA HIS A 298 4.40 2.09 -9.62
C HIS A 298 4.86 0.72 -9.11
N PHE A 299 3.95 -0.10 -8.61
CA PHE A 299 4.38 -1.40 -8.11
C PHE A 299 4.35 -2.50 -9.18
N LEU A 300 3.44 -2.43 -10.15
CA LEU A 300 3.41 -3.41 -11.23
C LEU A 300 4.66 -3.33 -12.11
N THR A 301 5.08 -2.12 -12.49
CA THR A 301 6.27 -1.93 -13.33
C THR A 301 7.56 -2.37 -12.65
N VAL A 302 7.70 -2.18 -11.34
CA VAL A 302 8.88 -2.65 -10.63
C VAL A 302 8.86 -4.16 -10.44
N LEU A 303 7.70 -4.78 -10.20
CA LEU A 303 7.58 -6.24 -10.19
C LEU A 303 7.97 -6.86 -11.54
N ASP A 304 7.55 -6.25 -12.65
CA ASP A 304 7.99 -6.65 -13.99
C ASP A 304 9.51 -6.56 -14.14
N ARG A 305 10.09 -5.42 -13.75
CA ARG A 305 11.53 -5.15 -13.82
C ARG A 305 12.38 -6.17 -13.10
N ILE A 306 11.88 -6.73 -11.99
CA ILE A 306 12.62 -7.69 -11.16
C ILE A 306 12.36 -9.15 -11.51
N GLY A 307 11.65 -9.44 -12.61
CA GLY A 307 11.42 -10.79 -13.12
C GLY A 307 10.10 -11.43 -12.71
N LEU A 308 9.18 -10.68 -12.05
CA LEU A 308 7.90 -11.20 -11.57
C LEU A 308 6.71 -10.86 -12.49
N ALA A 309 6.96 -10.66 -13.78
CA ALA A 309 5.94 -10.27 -14.76
C ALA A 309 4.80 -11.29 -14.92
N SER A 310 5.02 -12.56 -14.59
CA SER A 310 3.96 -13.57 -14.58
C SER A 310 2.85 -13.26 -13.57
N TYR A 311 3.17 -12.59 -12.47
CA TYR A 311 2.21 -12.20 -11.43
C TYR A 311 1.43 -10.93 -11.80
N THR A 312 2.01 -10.06 -12.63
CA THR A 312 1.42 -8.75 -12.96
C THR A 312 0.56 -8.77 -14.22
N ARG A 313 0.69 -9.80 -15.06
CA ARG A 313 0.03 -9.91 -16.37
C ARG A 313 -1.49 -9.69 -16.29
N GLU A 314 -2.17 -10.42 -15.44
CA GLU A 314 -3.63 -10.32 -15.32
C GLU A 314 -4.09 -9.00 -14.68
N ALA A 315 -3.28 -8.43 -13.79
CA ALA A 315 -3.54 -7.10 -13.25
C ALA A 315 -3.43 -6.01 -14.33
N ASN A 316 -2.42 -6.09 -15.19
CA ASN A 316 -2.27 -5.21 -16.37
C ASN A 316 -3.43 -5.37 -17.34
N ARG A 317 -3.85 -6.61 -17.63
CA ARG A 317 -5.06 -6.89 -18.42
C ARG A 317 -6.29 -6.22 -17.83
N THR A 318 -6.47 -6.35 -16.53
CA THR A 318 -7.60 -5.72 -15.82
C THR A 318 -7.60 -4.20 -15.97
N LEU A 319 -6.46 -3.55 -15.73
CA LEU A 319 -6.33 -2.10 -15.85
C LEU A 319 -6.66 -1.64 -17.28
N LEU A 320 -6.19 -2.38 -18.30
CA LEU A 320 -6.35 -2.00 -19.69
C LEU A 320 -7.77 -2.24 -20.21
N THR A 321 -8.40 -3.36 -19.84
CA THR A 321 -9.58 -3.82 -20.59
C THR A 321 -10.89 -3.71 -19.81
N LYS A 322 -10.86 -3.92 -18.47
CA LYS A 322 -12.08 -4.09 -17.68
C LYS A 322 -13.00 -2.87 -17.65
N TRP A 323 -12.40 -1.70 -17.61
CA TRP A 323 -13.17 -0.44 -17.52
C TRP A 323 -13.06 0.40 -18.78
N MET A 324 -12.45 -0.10 -19.83
CA MET A 324 -12.37 0.62 -21.09
C MET A 324 -13.74 0.67 -21.77
N ILE A 325 -14.14 1.86 -22.17
CA ILE A 325 -15.32 2.06 -23.02
C ILE A 325 -14.94 1.64 -24.44
N THR A 326 -15.55 0.56 -24.91
CA THR A 326 -15.26 -0.04 -26.23
C THR A 326 -16.38 0.14 -27.25
N ASP A 327 -17.50 0.72 -26.86
CA ASP A 327 -18.61 1.03 -27.77
C ASP A 327 -18.19 2.09 -28.79
N PRO A 328 -18.16 1.75 -30.11
CA PRO A 328 -17.76 2.70 -31.16
C PRO A 328 -18.65 3.94 -31.27
N SER A 329 -19.89 3.86 -30.77
CA SER A 329 -20.83 4.98 -30.78
C SER A 329 -20.65 5.94 -29.61
N SER A 330 -19.88 5.53 -28.59
CA SER A 330 -19.63 6.34 -27.41
C SER A 330 -18.71 7.51 -27.71
N PRO A 331 -19.05 8.73 -27.24
CA PRO A 331 -18.14 9.87 -27.31
C PRO A 331 -16.86 9.66 -26.49
N ASP A 332 -16.90 8.74 -25.53
CA ASP A 332 -15.80 8.37 -24.64
C ASP A 332 -15.11 7.05 -25.03
N LEU A 333 -15.22 6.62 -26.30
CA LEU A 333 -14.51 5.44 -26.81
C LEU A 333 -13.02 5.51 -26.43
N GLY A 334 -12.50 4.47 -25.79
CA GLY A 334 -11.11 4.37 -25.35
C GLY A 334 -10.83 4.96 -23.96
N LYS A 335 -11.79 5.64 -23.32
CA LYS A 335 -11.68 6.06 -21.92
C LYS A 335 -11.65 4.85 -21.01
N ILE A 336 -10.72 4.85 -20.07
CA ILE A 336 -10.69 3.88 -18.97
C ILE A 336 -11.50 4.48 -17.82
N ALA A 337 -12.78 4.12 -17.77
CA ALA A 337 -13.75 4.63 -16.80
C ALA A 337 -13.68 3.83 -15.49
N ASN A 338 -12.58 3.98 -14.78
CA ASN A 338 -12.38 3.33 -13.48
C ASN A 338 -13.46 3.80 -12.49
N PRO A 339 -14.30 2.90 -11.97
CA PRO A 339 -15.40 3.29 -11.08
C PRO A 339 -14.93 3.77 -9.71
N HIS A 340 -13.69 3.54 -9.36
CA HIS A 340 -13.13 3.92 -8.07
C HIS A 340 -12.59 5.35 -8.10
N VAL A 341 -11.93 5.71 -9.18
CA VAL A 341 -11.25 7.00 -9.33
C VAL A 341 -11.27 7.43 -10.80
N ASN A 342 -11.86 8.57 -11.08
CA ASN A 342 -11.97 9.10 -12.44
C ASN A 342 -11.01 10.28 -12.65
N TRP A 343 -9.71 10.02 -12.58
CA TRP A 343 -8.69 11.04 -12.81
C TRP A 343 -8.31 11.14 -14.27
N ALA A 344 -7.99 12.35 -14.71
CA ALA A 344 -7.64 12.66 -16.08
C ALA A 344 -6.36 11.96 -16.56
N ASN A 345 -5.50 11.52 -15.65
CA ASN A 345 -4.26 10.79 -15.93
C ASN A 345 -4.43 9.26 -15.96
N THR A 346 -5.64 8.74 -15.74
CA THR A 346 -5.88 7.29 -15.68
C THR A 346 -5.43 6.58 -16.96
N ASN A 347 -5.80 7.10 -18.13
CA ASN A 347 -5.38 6.51 -19.41
C ASN A 347 -3.85 6.52 -19.56
N GLY A 348 -3.19 7.65 -19.28
CA GLY A 348 -1.73 7.77 -19.35
C GLY A 348 -1.01 6.80 -18.41
N SER A 349 -1.52 6.63 -17.20
CA SER A 349 -0.98 5.68 -16.21
C SER A 349 -1.07 4.23 -16.69
N VAL A 350 -2.22 3.84 -17.26
CA VAL A 350 -2.42 2.49 -17.81
C VAL A 350 -1.55 2.26 -19.05
N ILE A 351 -1.47 3.24 -19.95
CA ILE A 351 -0.59 3.14 -21.13
C ILE A 351 0.86 2.93 -20.68
N TRP A 352 1.34 3.69 -19.69
CA TRP A 352 2.68 3.51 -19.12
C TRP A 352 2.87 2.09 -18.59
N CYS A 353 2.00 1.65 -17.67
CA CYS A 353 2.12 0.38 -16.98
C CYS A 353 2.14 -0.80 -17.96
N VAL A 354 1.17 -0.85 -18.86
CA VAL A 354 1.01 -1.92 -19.86
C VAL A 354 2.16 -1.91 -20.86
N SER A 355 2.64 -0.74 -21.28
CA SER A 355 3.79 -0.64 -22.19
C SER A 355 5.07 -1.17 -21.56
N GLU A 356 5.32 -0.87 -20.28
CA GLU A 356 6.47 -1.42 -19.56
C GLU A 356 6.36 -2.94 -19.40
N HIS A 357 5.17 -3.45 -19.09
CA HIS A 357 4.93 -4.90 -19.02
C HIS A 357 5.26 -5.60 -20.35
N LEU A 358 4.72 -5.10 -21.46
CA LEU A 358 5.00 -5.64 -22.79
C LEU A 358 6.49 -5.54 -23.15
N ARG A 359 7.14 -4.43 -22.81
CA ARG A 359 8.57 -4.22 -23.03
C ARG A 359 9.43 -5.27 -22.32
N VAL A 360 9.04 -5.64 -21.09
CA VAL A 360 9.74 -6.66 -20.29
C VAL A 360 9.44 -8.07 -20.80
N CYS A 361 8.17 -8.40 -21.02
CA CYS A 361 7.74 -9.75 -21.41
C CYS A 361 8.19 -10.14 -22.81
N ARG A 362 8.33 -9.20 -23.74
CA ARG A 362 8.67 -9.47 -25.16
C ARG A 362 7.72 -10.46 -25.84
N ASP A 363 6.46 -10.48 -25.44
CA ASP A 363 5.43 -11.40 -25.91
C ASP A 363 4.66 -10.75 -27.08
N GLU A 364 4.95 -11.18 -28.32
CA GLU A 364 4.31 -10.65 -29.53
C GLU A 364 2.82 -10.98 -29.61
N GLN A 365 2.39 -12.12 -29.04
CA GLN A 365 0.98 -12.48 -29.02
C GLN A 365 0.21 -11.58 -28.08
N LEU A 366 0.80 -11.30 -26.91
CA LEU A 366 0.23 -10.36 -25.94
C LEU A 366 0.20 -8.93 -26.50
N LEU A 367 1.24 -8.51 -27.21
CA LEU A 367 1.24 -7.23 -27.93
C LEU A 367 0.08 -7.16 -28.92
N ALA A 368 -0.09 -8.18 -29.77
CA ALA A 368 -1.16 -8.22 -30.75
C ALA A 368 -2.56 -8.19 -30.10
N GLU A 369 -2.71 -8.79 -28.93
CA GLU A 369 -3.96 -8.76 -28.16
C GLU A 369 -4.24 -7.38 -27.55
N TRP A 370 -3.22 -6.73 -26.98
CA TRP A 370 -3.40 -5.52 -26.16
C TRP A 370 -3.24 -4.20 -26.93
N LEU A 371 -2.50 -4.20 -28.03
CA LEU A 371 -2.29 -2.99 -28.84
C LEU A 371 -3.59 -2.30 -29.27
N PRO A 372 -4.65 -3.01 -29.73
CA PRO A 372 -5.90 -2.35 -30.11
C PRO A 372 -6.59 -1.60 -28.96
N TYR A 373 -6.35 -1.97 -27.70
CA TYR A 373 -6.83 -1.24 -26.54
C TYR A 373 -5.96 -0.01 -26.24
N LEU A 374 -4.63 -0.16 -26.34
CA LEU A 374 -3.70 0.96 -26.22
C LEU A 374 -3.98 2.04 -27.27
N GLU A 375 -4.25 1.64 -28.51
CA GLU A 375 -4.67 2.55 -29.60
C GLU A 375 -5.94 3.33 -29.26
N LYS A 376 -6.95 2.66 -28.71
CA LYS A 376 -8.17 3.33 -28.26
C LYS A 376 -7.90 4.29 -27.10
N ALA A 377 -7.06 3.89 -26.13
CA ALA A 377 -6.71 4.72 -25.00
C ALA A 377 -5.99 6.01 -25.42
N VAL A 378 -5.04 5.90 -26.35
CA VAL A 378 -4.37 7.06 -26.97
C VAL A 378 -5.37 7.90 -27.76
N GLY A 379 -6.21 7.27 -28.60
CA GLY A 379 -7.21 7.97 -29.41
C GLY A 379 -8.18 8.81 -28.57
N TRP A 380 -8.53 8.34 -27.37
CA TRP A 380 -9.35 9.14 -26.45
C TRP A 380 -8.59 10.36 -25.91
N ILE A 381 -7.31 10.20 -25.49
CA ILE A 381 -6.49 11.33 -25.04
C ILE A 381 -6.32 12.34 -26.19
N GLU A 382 -5.99 11.88 -27.41
CA GLU A 382 -5.83 12.76 -28.58
C GLU A 382 -7.10 13.55 -28.88
N LYS A 383 -8.25 12.90 -28.84
CA LYS A 383 -9.53 13.57 -28.99
C LYS A 383 -9.71 14.66 -27.93
N ARG A 384 -9.44 14.33 -26.65
CA ARG A 384 -9.64 15.26 -25.52
C ARG A 384 -8.72 16.48 -25.59
N ARG A 385 -7.44 16.30 -25.89
CA ARG A 385 -6.46 17.40 -25.95
C ARG A 385 -6.67 18.35 -27.15
N HIS A 386 -7.49 17.96 -28.12
CA HIS A 386 -7.91 18.81 -29.24
C HIS A 386 -9.32 19.40 -29.09
N GLU A 387 -10.02 19.07 -28.03
CA GLU A 387 -11.26 19.75 -27.68
C GLU A 387 -10.93 21.10 -27.04
N THR A 388 -11.36 22.19 -27.66
CA THR A 388 -11.11 23.53 -27.14
C THR A 388 -12.21 23.94 -26.19
N ASN A 389 -11.93 23.97 -24.90
CA ASN A 389 -12.74 24.68 -23.93
C ASN A 389 -12.23 26.12 -23.78
N PRO A 390 -13.11 27.10 -23.56
CA PRO A 390 -12.68 28.48 -23.30
C PRO A 390 -11.72 28.53 -22.10
N GLY A 391 -10.52 29.08 -22.32
CA GLY A 391 -9.49 29.19 -21.28
C GLY A 391 -8.50 28.04 -21.21
N ASP A 392 -8.71 26.94 -21.94
CA ASP A 392 -7.76 25.82 -22.00
C ASP A 392 -6.59 26.10 -22.95
N VAL A 393 -5.43 25.50 -22.66
CA VAL A 393 -4.28 25.51 -23.59
C VAL A 393 -4.52 24.51 -24.68
N SER A 394 -4.56 24.97 -25.93
CA SER A 394 -4.74 24.09 -27.08
C SER A 394 -3.62 23.07 -27.18
N GLY A 395 -3.98 21.80 -27.30
CA GLY A 395 -3.04 20.68 -27.41
C GLY A 395 -2.59 20.07 -26.08
N LEU A 396 -3.02 20.63 -24.94
CA LEU A 396 -2.95 19.97 -23.64
C LEU A 396 -4.29 19.30 -23.30
N PHE A 397 -4.27 18.38 -22.33
CA PHE A 397 -5.49 17.76 -21.85
C PHE A 397 -6.37 18.84 -21.19
N PRO A 398 -7.69 18.86 -21.42
CA PRO A 398 -8.55 19.91 -20.86
C PRO A 398 -8.54 19.90 -19.34
N SER A 399 -8.86 21.04 -18.75
CA SER A 399 -8.97 21.19 -17.30
C SER A 399 -9.87 20.11 -16.69
N ALA A 400 -9.36 19.36 -15.74
CA ALA A 400 -10.01 18.17 -15.20
C ALA A 400 -9.48 17.82 -13.79
N VAL A 401 -10.14 16.86 -13.15
CA VAL A 401 -9.68 16.33 -11.87
C VAL A 401 -8.42 15.50 -12.06
N ALA A 402 -7.33 15.91 -11.45
CA ALA A 402 -6.02 15.24 -11.54
C ALA A 402 -5.73 14.31 -10.35
N SER A 403 -6.27 14.62 -9.17
CA SER A 403 -6.11 13.83 -7.94
C SER A 403 -7.31 14.04 -7.01
N ASP A 404 -7.32 13.39 -5.85
CA ASP A 404 -8.45 13.39 -4.89
C ASP A 404 -8.93 14.78 -4.48
N TRP A 405 -8.05 15.77 -4.48
CA TRP A 405 -8.31 17.11 -4.01
C TRP A 405 -8.19 18.17 -5.11
N ALA A 406 -8.01 17.72 -6.35
CA ALA A 406 -7.93 18.62 -7.48
C ALA A 406 -9.26 19.31 -7.69
N GLU A 407 -9.25 20.64 -7.70
CA GLU A 407 -10.43 21.42 -8.05
C GLU A 407 -10.82 21.17 -9.52
N VAL A 408 -12.11 21.07 -9.76
CA VAL A 408 -12.64 20.95 -11.13
C VAL A 408 -12.36 22.24 -11.89
N GLY A 409 -11.91 22.12 -13.12
CA GLY A 409 -11.67 23.29 -13.97
C GLY A 409 -10.24 23.85 -13.92
N GLN A 410 -9.29 23.10 -13.37
CA GLN A 410 -7.88 23.49 -13.35
C GLN A 410 -7.03 22.66 -14.30
N HIS A 411 -5.98 23.28 -14.87
CA HIS A 411 -4.98 22.62 -15.70
C HIS A 411 -3.77 22.20 -14.87
N TYR A 412 -3.83 21.03 -14.30
CA TYR A 412 -2.71 20.52 -13.50
C TYR A 412 -1.58 20.00 -14.39
N THR A 413 -0.34 20.43 -14.11
CA THR A 413 0.87 19.91 -14.76
C THR A 413 0.99 18.40 -14.63
N TYR A 414 0.47 17.83 -13.57
CA TYR A 414 0.45 16.42 -13.27
C TYR A 414 -0.30 15.59 -14.33
N THR A 415 -1.49 16.01 -14.76
CA THR A 415 -2.29 15.30 -15.76
C THR A 415 -1.52 15.10 -17.06
N ASP A 416 -1.00 16.21 -17.62
CA ASP A 416 -0.27 16.19 -18.88
C ASP A 416 1.05 15.45 -18.74
N SER A 417 1.74 15.59 -17.61
CA SER A 417 3.01 14.89 -17.35
C SER A 417 2.85 13.38 -17.42
N VAL A 418 1.82 12.84 -16.79
CA VAL A 418 1.56 11.39 -16.78
C VAL A 418 1.13 10.90 -18.14
N ASN A 419 0.26 11.65 -18.84
CA ASN A 419 -0.19 11.28 -20.17
C ASN A 419 0.99 11.28 -21.17
N VAL A 420 1.84 12.31 -21.16
CA VAL A 420 3.05 12.39 -22.00
C VAL A 420 4.01 11.24 -21.70
N MET A 421 4.22 10.90 -20.43
CA MET A 421 5.03 9.74 -20.05
C MET A 421 4.44 8.44 -20.64
N GLY A 422 3.13 8.25 -20.55
CA GLY A 422 2.46 7.10 -21.15
C GLY A 422 2.74 6.97 -22.64
N TYR A 423 2.64 8.08 -23.38
CA TYR A 423 2.98 8.11 -24.83
C TYR A 423 4.42 7.75 -25.10
N ARG A 424 5.34 8.32 -24.33
CA ARG A 424 6.77 7.99 -24.46
C ARG A 424 7.01 6.50 -24.28
N LYS A 425 6.43 5.92 -23.22
CA LYS A 425 6.61 4.50 -22.91
C LYS A 425 6.00 3.58 -23.94
N LEU A 426 4.87 3.96 -24.52
CA LEU A 426 4.28 3.25 -25.65
C LEU A 426 5.17 3.31 -26.90
N ALA A 427 5.70 4.48 -27.25
CA ALA A 427 6.62 4.62 -28.36
C ALA A 427 7.89 3.79 -28.17
N GLU A 428 8.54 3.88 -27.00
CA GLU A 428 9.73 3.09 -26.62
C GLU A 428 9.46 1.58 -26.70
N MET A 429 8.29 1.13 -26.25
CA MET A 429 7.89 -0.28 -26.31
C MET A 429 7.74 -0.74 -27.76
N LEU A 430 7.00 -0.01 -28.59
CA LEU A 430 6.81 -0.34 -30.01
C LEU A 430 8.12 -0.32 -30.81
N GLU A 431 9.02 0.61 -30.52
CA GLU A 431 10.39 0.63 -31.07
C GLU A 431 11.16 -0.64 -30.68
N GLY A 432 11.06 -1.03 -29.41
CA GLY A 432 11.67 -2.26 -28.94
C GLY A 432 11.15 -3.53 -29.62
N PHE A 433 9.89 -3.56 -30.05
CA PHE A 433 9.30 -4.63 -30.86
C PHE A 433 9.55 -4.45 -32.39
N HIS A 434 10.22 -3.38 -32.80
CA HIS A 434 10.34 -3.02 -34.23
C HIS A 434 8.98 -2.93 -34.92
N HIS A 435 7.95 -2.49 -34.20
CA HIS A 435 6.58 -2.45 -34.70
C HIS A 435 6.40 -1.36 -35.77
N PRO A 436 5.68 -1.61 -36.89
CA PRO A 436 5.51 -0.63 -37.95
C PRO A 436 4.90 0.71 -37.54
N GLN A 437 4.10 0.74 -36.48
CA GLN A 437 3.47 1.95 -35.95
C GLN A 437 4.38 2.75 -35.00
N ALA A 438 5.54 2.26 -34.62
CA ALA A 438 6.44 2.96 -33.69
C ALA A 438 6.71 4.44 -34.09
N PRO A 439 6.97 4.78 -35.37
CA PRO A 439 7.16 6.17 -35.80
C PRO A 439 5.92 7.06 -35.58
N VAL A 440 4.72 6.49 -35.70
CA VAL A 440 3.46 7.22 -35.46
C VAL A 440 3.34 7.63 -34.01
N TYR A 441 3.54 6.67 -33.08
CA TYR A 441 3.45 6.94 -31.66
C TYR A 441 4.61 7.80 -31.15
N ARG A 442 5.79 7.71 -31.76
CA ARG A 442 6.90 8.62 -31.50
C ARG A 442 6.52 10.06 -31.85
N ALA A 443 5.91 10.28 -33.01
CA ALA A 443 5.46 11.60 -33.44
C ALA A 443 4.36 12.17 -32.54
N LEU A 444 3.41 11.34 -32.08
CA LEU A 444 2.38 11.75 -31.12
C LEU A 444 2.99 12.15 -29.77
N TYR A 445 3.96 11.39 -29.29
CA TYR A 445 4.71 11.76 -28.08
C TYR A 445 5.43 13.09 -28.24
N GLU A 446 6.19 13.29 -29.34
CA GLU A 446 6.96 14.51 -29.58
C GLU A 446 6.06 15.75 -29.70
N ASP A 447 4.92 15.62 -30.35
CA ASP A 447 3.91 16.68 -30.44
C ASP A 447 3.38 17.05 -29.05
N TYR A 448 2.88 16.09 -28.29
CA TYR A 448 2.30 16.35 -26.96
C TYR A 448 3.36 16.89 -25.98
N PHE A 449 4.56 16.30 -26.00
CA PHE A 449 5.68 16.76 -25.19
C PHE A 449 6.09 18.19 -25.55
N GLY A 450 6.16 18.53 -26.83
CA GLY A 450 6.47 19.89 -27.30
C GLY A 450 5.47 20.94 -26.81
N VAL A 451 4.18 20.61 -26.82
CA VAL A 451 3.14 21.50 -26.29
C VAL A 451 3.28 21.65 -24.77
N LEU A 452 3.53 20.57 -24.04
CA LEU A 452 3.76 20.62 -22.60
C LEU A 452 5.00 21.45 -22.24
N GLN A 453 6.13 21.23 -22.96
CA GLN A 453 7.35 22.00 -22.72
C GLN A 453 7.14 23.49 -22.95
N LYS A 454 6.47 23.86 -24.03
CA LYS A 454 6.14 25.28 -24.31
C LYS A 454 5.30 25.88 -23.17
N ALA A 455 4.28 25.17 -22.72
CA ALA A 455 3.43 25.64 -21.61
C ALA A 455 4.22 25.78 -20.30
N MET A 456 5.14 24.84 -20.03
CA MET A 456 6.02 24.92 -18.85
C MET A 456 7.03 26.07 -18.97
N ASP A 457 7.59 26.35 -20.14
CA ASP A 457 8.48 27.48 -20.35
C ASP A 457 7.76 28.81 -20.13
N GLU A 458 6.52 28.95 -20.60
CA GLU A 458 5.68 30.11 -20.38
C GLU A 458 5.34 30.28 -18.89
N LEU A 459 5.01 29.19 -18.19
CA LEU A 459 4.76 29.18 -16.75
C LEU A 459 5.98 29.65 -15.96
N ILE A 460 7.16 29.13 -16.29
CA ILE A 460 8.43 29.46 -15.65
C ILE A 460 8.79 30.94 -15.91
N ALA A 461 8.60 31.41 -17.15
CA ALA A 461 8.88 32.80 -17.51
C ALA A 461 7.95 33.79 -16.81
N GLY A 462 6.69 33.41 -16.61
CA GLY A 462 5.67 34.22 -15.95
C GLY A 462 5.67 34.16 -14.42
N HIS A 463 6.48 33.26 -13.83
CA HIS A 463 6.53 33.11 -12.37
C HIS A 463 7.23 34.27 -11.69
N ASP A 464 6.54 34.92 -10.76
CA ASP A 464 7.09 35.97 -9.90
C ASP A 464 7.70 35.34 -8.64
N GLU A 465 9.03 35.30 -8.58
CA GLU A 465 9.75 34.72 -7.44
C GLU A 465 9.61 35.51 -6.12
N SER A 466 9.06 36.71 -6.18
CA SER A 466 8.75 37.51 -4.97
C SER A 466 7.44 37.06 -4.32
N GLU A 467 6.56 36.39 -5.05
CA GLU A 467 5.32 35.83 -4.54
C GLU A 467 5.57 34.46 -3.87
N ASP A 468 4.85 34.21 -2.80
CA ASP A 468 4.97 32.98 -2.03
C ASP A 468 3.94 31.95 -2.51
N TYR A 469 4.20 31.33 -3.64
CA TYR A 469 3.36 30.28 -4.17
C TYR A 469 4.13 29.21 -4.95
N LEU A 470 3.50 28.06 -5.13
CA LEU A 470 4.01 26.94 -5.92
C LEU A 470 3.17 26.78 -7.18
N PRO A 471 3.75 26.88 -8.39
CA PRO A 471 2.99 26.74 -9.63
C PRO A 471 2.62 25.27 -9.90
N THR A 472 1.44 24.86 -9.51
CA THR A 472 0.89 23.52 -9.75
C THR A 472 0.00 23.44 -10.99
N HIS A 473 -0.45 24.59 -11.47
CA HIS A 473 -1.31 24.75 -12.65
C HIS A 473 -0.57 25.43 -13.78
N ILE A 474 -0.90 25.08 -15.00
CA ILE A 474 -0.32 25.69 -16.20
C ILE A 474 -0.86 27.11 -16.43
N LEU A 475 -2.11 27.38 -16.10
CA LEU A 475 -2.80 28.66 -16.38
C LEU A 475 -3.12 29.49 -15.15
N GLY A 476 -2.86 29.01 -13.95
CA GLY A 476 -3.36 29.66 -12.74
C GLY A 476 -2.34 30.53 -12.03
N LYS A 477 -2.75 31.74 -11.66
CA LYS A 477 -2.08 32.57 -10.63
C LYS A 477 -2.77 32.54 -9.28
N ASP A 478 -3.94 31.91 -9.20
CA ASP A 478 -4.74 31.93 -7.99
C ASP A 478 -4.44 30.73 -7.09
N PHE A 479 -3.40 30.87 -6.30
CA PHE A 479 -2.96 29.88 -5.32
C PHE A 479 -3.62 30.06 -3.95
N ALA A 480 -4.30 31.16 -3.73
CA ALA A 480 -4.96 31.42 -2.45
C ALA A 480 -6.10 30.43 -2.20
N SER A 481 -6.69 29.84 -3.25
CA SER A 481 -7.74 28.84 -3.16
C SER A 481 -7.23 27.40 -3.20
N VAL A 482 -5.99 27.18 -3.63
CA VAL A 482 -5.44 25.82 -3.77
C VAL A 482 -4.93 25.34 -2.41
N ARG A 483 -5.61 24.36 -1.86
CA ARG A 483 -5.12 23.63 -0.70
C ARG A 483 -3.85 22.91 -1.08
N THR A 484 -2.72 23.46 -0.66
CA THR A 484 -1.39 23.10 -1.15
C THR A 484 -0.89 21.71 -0.75
N HIS A 485 -1.55 21.06 0.18
CA HIS A 485 -1.05 19.83 0.79
C HIS A 485 -0.98 18.62 -0.16
N CYS A 486 -1.99 18.38 -1.01
CA CYS A 486 -1.94 17.26 -1.95
C CYS A 486 -1.17 17.61 -3.22
N TYR A 487 -1.27 18.84 -3.67
CA TYR A 487 -0.75 19.24 -4.97
C TYR A 487 0.76 19.45 -4.98
N THR A 488 1.32 19.79 -3.83
CA THR A 488 2.77 19.86 -3.69
C THR A 488 3.43 18.49 -3.79
N THR A 489 2.68 17.43 -3.49
CA THR A 489 3.18 16.05 -3.60
C THR A 489 2.73 15.36 -4.86
N ASP A 490 1.48 15.57 -5.29
CA ASP A 490 0.87 14.87 -6.42
C ASP A 490 0.94 15.68 -7.74
N GLY A 491 1.69 16.73 -7.80
CA GLY A 491 1.73 17.61 -8.97
C GLY A 491 3.12 17.82 -9.51
N THR A 492 3.69 18.93 -9.13
CA THR A 492 4.93 19.46 -9.70
C THR A 492 6.15 18.57 -9.49
N VAL A 493 6.23 17.84 -8.37
CA VAL A 493 7.38 16.98 -8.06
C VAL A 493 7.43 15.70 -8.90
N TYR A 494 6.36 15.34 -9.60
CA TYR A 494 6.35 14.20 -10.54
C TYR A 494 6.98 14.51 -11.91
N LEU A 495 7.09 15.77 -12.27
CA LEU A 495 7.61 16.15 -13.60
C LEU A 495 8.97 15.55 -13.94
N PRO A 496 10.00 15.57 -13.05
CA PRO A 496 11.27 14.92 -13.33
C PRO A 496 11.14 13.39 -13.37
N MET A 497 10.36 12.81 -12.48
CA MET A 497 10.15 11.36 -12.44
C MET A 497 9.46 10.88 -13.72
N CYS A 498 8.51 11.65 -14.25
CA CYS A 498 7.90 11.40 -15.56
C CYS A 498 8.86 11.67 -16.74
N GLY A 499 10.02 12.30 -16.49
CA GLY A 499 11.00 12.66 -17.52
C GLY A 499 10.56 13.80 -18.43
N ASN A 500 9.67 14.67 -17.93
CA ASN A 500 9.08 15.76 -18.71
C ASN A 500 9.69 17.12 -18.41
N LEU A 501 10.49 17.23 -17.36
CA LEU A 501 11.20 18.44 -17.01
C LEU A 501 12.53 18.08 -16.33
N ASP A 502 13.59 18.77 -16.72
CA ASP A 502 14.90 18.56 -16.12
C ASP A 502 14.90 19.01 -14.64
N ALA A 503 15.41 18.16 -13.77
CA ALA A 503 15.52 18.46 -12.34
C ALA A 503 16.42 19.67 -12.03
N SER A 504 17.33 20.04 -12.95
CA SER A 504 18.17 21.24 -12.86
C SER A 504 17.48 22.51 -13.37
N SER A 505 16.26 22.43 -13.90
CA SER A 505 15.52 23.58 -14.40
C SER A 505 15.26 24.62 -13.30
N ARG A 506 15.12 25.89 -13.70
CA ARG A 506 14.75 26.98 -12.80
C ARG A 506 13.46 26.70 -12.00
N PHE A 507 12.55 25.94 -12.60
CA PHE A 507 11.30 25.53 -11.96
C PHE A 507 11.53 24.81 -10.63
N PHE A 508 12.42 23.80 -10.61
CA PHE A 508 12.75 23.09 -9.38
C PHE A 508 13.53 23.94 -8.36
N GLY A 509 14.17 24.98 -8.81
CA GLY A 509 14.73 26.00 -7.91
C GLY A 509 13.64 26.71 -7.11
N PHE A 510 12.50 27.07 -7.74
CA PHE A 510 11.39 27.68 -6.97
C PHE A 510 10.72 26.65 -6.07
N VAL A 511 10.45 25.45 -6.58
CA VAL A 511 9.81 24.38 -5.81
C VAL A 511 10.63 24.05 -4.56
N GLU A 512 11.94 23.90 -4.70
CA GLU A 512 12.83 23.59 -3.58
C GLU A 512 12.86 24.72 -2.54
N ARG A 513 12.98 25.99 -2.98
CA ARG A 513 12.93 27.14 -2.07
C ARG A 513 11.60 27.23 -1.31
N PHE A 514 10.49 27.01 -2.01
CA PHE A 514 9.17 26.99 -1.40
C PHE A 514 9.07 25.90 -0.33
N TYR A 515 9.47 24.68 -0.63
CA TYR A 515 9.48 23.56 0.32
C TYR A 515 10.39 23.85 1.53
N GLN A 516 11.57 24.42 1.31
CA GLN A 516 12.49 24.78 2.39
C GLN A 516 11.92 25.88 3.29
N LYS A 517 11.38 26.95 2.69
CA LYS A 517 10.78 28.08 3.39
C LYS A 517 9.64 27.66 4.32
N HIS A 518 8.81 26.75 3.85
CA HIS A 518 7.66 26.25 4.60
C HIS A 518 7.97 25.01 5.45
N GLY A 519 9.24 24.64 5.58
CA GLY A 519 9.67 23.52 6.40
C GLY A 519 9.20 22.16 5.89
N MET A 520 8.83 22.05 4.62
CA MET A 520 8.42 20.81 3.97
C MET A 520 9.59 20.00 3.44
N LEU A 521 10.76 20.61 3.32
CA LEU A 521 12.00 19.96 2.91
C LEU A 521 13.11 20.35 3.88
N GLY A 522 13.84 19.36 4.35
CA GLY A 522 14.97 19.54 5.24
C GLY A 522 15.78 18.26 5.34
N PRO A 523 16.87 18.26 6.12
CA PRO A 523 17.68 17.07 6.25
C PRO A 523 16.84 15.86 6.65
N LEU A 524 16.96 14.77 5.88
CA LEU A 524 16.34 13.48 6.11
C LEU A 524 14.81 13.45 6.02
N ARG A 525 14.16 14.43 5.42
CA ARG A 525 12.69 14.39 5.28
C ARG A 525 12.17 15.37 4.26
N ALA A 526 11.29 14.89 3.43
CA ALA A 526 10.27 15.68 2.79
C ALA A 526 8.95 15.43 3.51
N ARG A 527 8.19 16.46 3.78
CA ARG A 527 6.94 16.35 4.51
C ARG A 527 5.89 17.25 3.89
N MET A 528 4.67 16.78 3.91
CA MET A 528 3.52 17.61 3.64
C MET A 528 3.23 18.43 4.89
N THR A 529 3.14 19.73 4.74
CA THR A 529 2.57 20.60 5.78
C THR A 529 1.22 21.09 5.29
N ASN A 530 0.32 21.23 6.21
CA ASN A 530 -0.82 22.09 5.97
C ASN A 530 -0.32 23.52 6.02
N LEU A 531 -0.09 24.12 4.88
CA LEU A 531 0.21 25.57 4.79
C LEU A 531 -1.01 26.40 5.11
N ASP A 532 -2.07 25.83 5.58
CA ASP A 532 -3.33 26.44 5.65
C ASP A 532 -3.55 27.15 6.98
N TYR A 533 -3.59 28.38 6.90
CA TYR A 533 -4.78 29.21 6.78
C TYR A 533 -5.70 29.10 8.01
N GLY A 534 -5.24 28.50 9.13
CA GLY A 534 -5.90 28.53 10.43
C GLY A 534 -6.97 27.47 10.69
N GLU A 535 -7.21 26.57 9.76
CA GLU A 535 -8.07 25.40 10.01
C GLU A 535 -7.24 24.13 10.22
N PRO A 536 -7.57 23.27 11.17
CA PRO A 536 -6.89 21.98 11.30
C PRO A 536 -7.08 21.22 10.01
N SER A 537 -5.97 20.91 9.33
CA SER A 537 -6.09 20.13 8.11
C SER A 537 -6.61 18.74 8.45
N TYR A 538 -7.31 18.21 7.51
CA TYR A 538 -7.73 16.83 7.50
C TYR A 538 -6.59 15.84 7.75
N TYR A 539 -5.37 16.20 7.36
CA TYR A 539 -4.16 15.37 7.48
C TYR A 539 -3.22 15.75 8.63
N GLY A 540 -3.60 16.71 9.47
CA GLY A 540 -2.71 17.25 10.50
C GLY A 540 -1.69 18.24 9.93
N ASP A 541 -0.93 18.88 10.80
CA ASP A 541 -0.06 19.98 10.43
C ASP A 541 1.23 19.54 9.71
N CYS A 542 1.65 18.29 9.87
CA CYS A 542 2.89 17.80 9.30
C CYS A 542 2.94 16.27 9.31
N TYR A 543 3.22 15.65 8.17
CA TYR A 543 3.42 14.22 8.07
C TYR A 543 4.43 13.85 6.98
N TYR A 544 4.96 12.65 7.10
CA TYR A 544 5.86 12.05 6.13
C TYR A 544 5.06 11.31 5.07
N THR A 545 5.58 11.27 3.86
CA THR A 545 4.92 10.58 2.75
C THR A 545 5.93 9.89 1.85
N GLY A 546 5.75 8.59 1.64
CA GLY A 546 6.55 7.82 0.69
C GLY A 546 6.44 8.30 -0.75
N VAL A 547 5.49 9.16 -1.02
CA VAL A 547 5.33 9.82 -2.32
C VAL A 547 6.31 10.99 -2.45
N ALA A 548 6.27 11.94 -1.52
CA ALA A 548 7.11 13.15 -1.60
C ALA A 548 8.61 12.83 -1.49
N GLU A 549 8.99 11.99 -0.54
CA GLU A 549 10.39 11.59 -0.37
C GLU A 549 10.94 10.90 -1.61
N THR A 550 10.16 10.01 -2.25
CA THR A 550 10.63 9.34 -3.47
C THR A 550 10.69 10.29 -4.67
N CYS A 551 9.81 11.27 -4.77
CA CYS A 551 9.93 12.31 -5.80
C CYS A 551 11.20 13.16 -5.61
N TRP A 552 11.46 13.63 -4.39
CA TRP A 552 12.67 14.37 -4.07
C TRP A 552 13.94 13.53 -4.21
N PHE A 553 13.87 12.24 -3.92
CA PHE A 553 14.93 11.29 -4.22
C PHE A 553 15.33 11.35 -5.71
N TYR A 554 14.35 11.26 -6.62
CA TYR A 554 14.62 11.33 -8.06
C TYR A 554 15.11 12.70 -8.51
N ILE A 555 14.59 13.79 -7.95
CA ILE A 555 15.07 15.14 -8.23
C ILE A 555 16.56 15.27 -7.89
N TYR A 556 16.97 14.85 -6.70
CA TYR A 556 18.40 14.90 -6.28
C TYR A 556 19.27 13.93 -7.08
N LEU A 557 18.77 12.73 -7.37
CA LEU A 557 19.50 11.75 -8.17
C LEU A 557 19.78 12.28 -9.58
N GLN A 558 18.82 12.90 -10.23
CA GLN A 558 18.97 13.51 -11.56
C GLN A 558 19.86 14.74 -11.55
N LYS A 559 19.88 15.52 -10.47
CA LYS A 559 20.84 16.61 -10.26
C LYS A 559 22.27 16.11 -10.02
N GLY A 560 22.49 14.81 -9.88
CA GLY A 560 23.78 14.22 -9.48
C GLY A 560 24.10 14.38 -7.99
N ASP A 561 23.17 14.90 -7.20
CA ASP A 561 23.31 15.02 -5.75
C ASP A 561 22.98 13.69 -5.05
N ARG A 562 23.94 12.78 -5.08
CA ARG A 562 23.80 11.47 -4.42
C ARG A 562 23.61 11.56 -2.91
N LYS A 563 24.12 12.64 -2.27
CA LYS A 563 23.93 12.84 -0.83
C LYS A 563 22.47 13.20 -0.54
N GLY A 564 21.90 14.17 -1.25
CA GLY A 564 20.50 14.53 -1.12
C GLY A 564 19.58 13.36 -1.45
N ALA A 565 19.87 12.61 -2.52
CA ALA A 565 19.14 11.39 -2.86
C ALA A 565 19.20 10.36 -1.72
N ARG A 566 20.36 10.15 -1.08
CA ARG A 566 20.50 9.25 0.05
C ARG A 566 19.69 9.72 1.26
N GLU A 567 19.70 11.00 1.57
CA GLU A 567 18.91 11.57 2.66
C GLU A 567 17.41 11.34 2.47
N MET A 568 16.91 11.45 1.24
CA MET A 568 15.50 11.16 0.95
C MET A 568 15.18 9.66 1.03
N LEU A 569 16.08 8.82 0.53
CA LEU A 569 15.93 7.37 0.66
C LEU A 569 15.93 6.94 2.13
N ASP A 570 16.85 7.45 2.94
CA ASP A 570 16.88 7.20 4.39
C ASP A 570 15.61 7.69 5.08
N SER A 571 15.07 8.83 4.67
CA SER A 571 13.81 9.36 5.18
C SER A 571 12.67 8.37 4.96
N VAL A 572 12.53 7.87 3.75
CA VAL A 572 11.49 6.89 3.41
C VAL A 572 11.68 5.57 4.16
N LEU A 573 12.90 5.05 4.17
CA LEU A 573 13.21 3.78 4.83
C LEU A 573 13.05 3.83 6.35
N TYR A 574 13.08 5.02 6.91
CA TYR A 574 13.05 5.24 8.35
C TYR A 574 11.67 5.68 8.86
N PHE A 575 11.01 6.62 8.18
CA PHE A 575 9.78 7.21 8.66
C PHE A 575 8.53 6.57 8.08
N ASN A 576 8.59 6.07 6.84
CA ASN A 576 7.41 5.49 6.18
C ASN A 576 7.25 3.98 6.36
N LEU A 577 8.20 3.34 6.99
CA LEU A 577 8.13 1.92 7.30
C LEU A 577 7.91 1.70 8.80
N THR A 578 7.14 0.69 9.14
CA THR A 578 7.16 0.10 10.48
C THR A 578 8.45 -0.70 10.69
N ASP A 579 8.70 -1.19 11.91
CA ASP A 579 9.83 -2.07 12.18
C ASP A 579 9.72 -3.40 11.42
N GLU A 580 8.50 -3.82 11.07
CA GLU A 580 8.18 -4.98 10.22
C GLU A 580 8.19 -4.63 8.71
N HIS A 581 8.71 -3.48 8.35
CA HIS A 581 8.84 -2.98 6.98
C HIS A 581 7.50 -2.75 6.25
N ILE A 582 6.39 -2.57 6.97
CA ILE A 582 5.11 -2.22 6.35
C ILE A 582 5.15 -0.77 5.88
N ALA A 583 4.96 -0.56 4.57
CA ALA A 583 4.98 0.76 3.98
C ALA A 583 3.64 1.49 4.18
N ALA A 584 3.73 2.80 4.46
CA ALA A 584 2.60 3.71 4.48
C ALA A 584 2.60 4.62 3.25
N GLU A 585 1.45 5.11 2.84
CA GLU A 585 1.37 6.23 1.92
C GLU A 585 1.87 7.50 2.61
N ARG A 586 1.39 7.74 3.81
CA ARG A 586 1.68 8.93 4.61
C ARG A 586 1.55 8.63 6.10
N TRP A 587 2.27 9.38 6.89
CA TRP A 587 2.31 9.17 8.33
C TRP A 587 2.63 10.45 9.09
N THR A 588 2.07 10.60 10.28
CA THR A 588 2.36 11.70 11.20
C THR A 588 2.60 11.21 12.62
N PRO A 589 3.62 11.72 13.30
CA PRO A 589 3.82 11.45 14.72
C PRO A 589 2.82 12.20 15.63
N LEU A 590 2.11 13.18 15.07
CA LEU A 590 1.25 14.10 15.82
C LEU A 590 -0.17 13.57 16.01
N SER A 591 -0.59 12.59 15.23
CA SER A 591 -1.93 12.06 15.28
C SER A 591 -1.94 10.55 15.14
N VAL A 592 -2.47 9.88 16.16
CA VAL A 592 -2.76 8.44 16.13
C VAL A 592 -4.05 8.13 15.35
N TRP A 593 -4.76 9.16 14.95
CA TRP A 593 -6.09 9.08 14.34
C TRP A 593 -6.05 8.97 12.82
N TYR A 594 -4.90 9.29 12.24
CA TYR A 594 -4.75 9.27 10.81
C TYR A 594 -4.24 7.91 10.35
N ALA A 595 -5.04 7.21 9.57
CA ALA A 595 -4.58 5.98 8.98
C ALA A 595 -3.62 6.28 7.84
N PRO A 596 -2.48 5.65 7.90
CA PRO A 596 -1.41 5.89 6.96
C PRO A 596 -1.64 5.20 5.61
N TRP A 597 -2.86 4.72 5.30
CA TRP A 597 -3.11 3.90 4.12
C TRP A 597 -2.12 2.76 3.99
N GLN A 598 -2.13 1.90 4.97
CA GLN A 598 -1.10 0.93 5.23
C GLN A 598 -1.68 -0.49 5.25
N PRO A 599 -1.02 -1.47 4.65
CA PRO A 599 0.14 -1.32 3.76
C PRO A 599 -0.24 -0.58 2.48
N ASN A 600 0.75 0.09 1.86
CA ASN A 600 0.54 0.83 0.62
C ASN A 600 1.44 0.30 -0.49
N ALA A 601 0.84 -0.25 -1.54
CA ALA A 601 1.57 -0.90 -2.63
C ALA A 601 2.35 0.09 -3.49
N SER A 602 1.83 1.31 -3.68
CA SER A 602 2.52 2.36 -4.42
C SER A 602 3.81 2.79 -3.70
N ALA A 603 3.73 3.04 -2.39
CA ALA A 603 4.91 3.34 -1.59
C ALA A 603 5.92 2.19 -1.64
N SER A 604 5.45 0.94 -1.51
CA SER A 604 6.29 -0.25 -1.63
C SER A 604 7.00 -0.33 -2.98
N GLY A 605 6.28 -0.12 -4.09
CA GLY A 605 6.85 -0.09 -5.43
C GLY A 605 7.90 1.00 -5.62
N ARG A 606 7.62 2.21 -5.11
CA ARG A 606 8.56 3.34 -5.16
C ARG A 606 9.81 3.08 -4.34
N ILE A 607 9.72 2.44 -3.19
CA ILE A 607 10.87 2.06 -2.36
C ILE A 607 11.75 1.04 -3.09
N MET A 608 11.16 0.01 -3.70
CA MET A 608 11.92 -0.97 -4.48
C MET A 608 12.64 -0.31 -5.65
N ALA A 609 11.95 0.53 -6.42
CA ALA A 609 12.53 1.27 -7.54
C ALA A 609 13.68 2.19 -7.07
N ALA A 610 13.47 2.95 -6.00
CA ALA A 610 14.49 3.86 -5.46
C ALA A 610 15.75 3.12 -4.98
N LEU A 611 15.60 1.96 -4.35
CA LEU A 611 16.74 1.12 -3.97
C LEU A 611 17.53 0.65 -5.19
N LEU A 612 16.84 0.14 -6.22
CA LEU A 612 17.49 -0.28 -7.46
C LEU A 612 18.19 0.88 -8.19
N ASP A 613 17.53 2.04 -8.27
CA ASP A 613 18.07 3.20 -8.98
C ASP A 613 19.21 3.87 -8.22
N TYR A 614 19.21 3.81 -6.88
CA TYR A 614 20.32 4.34 -6.08
C TYR A 614 21.56 3.48 -6.14
N TYR A 615 21.41 2.18 -5.95
CA TYR A 615 22.55 1.25 -5.88
C TYR A 615 22.98 0.73 -7.25
N GLY A 616 22.10 0.79 -8.24
CA GLY A 616 22.23 0.06 -9.49
C GLY A 616 21.81 -1.40 -9.33
N GLU A 617 21.63 -2.04 -10.46
CA GLU A 617 21.14 -3.43 -10.52
C GLU A 617 22.28 -4.44 -10.43
N GLU A 618 22.06 -5.49 -9.66
CA GLU A 618 22.87 -6.69 -9.63
C GLU A 618 22.02 -7.86 -10.11
N GLU A 619 22.38 -8.43 -11.27
CA GLU A 619 21.69 -9.61 -11.77
C GLU A 619 21.99 -10.81 -10.85
N ARG A 620 20.96 -11.57 -10.53
CA ARG A 620 21.13 -12.84 -9.82
C ARG A 620 21.85 -13.81 -10.75
N ILE A 621 23.10 -14.11 -10.44
CA ILE A 621 23.79 -15.22 -11.10
C ILE A 621 23.09 -16.48 -10.60
N ASN A 622 22.35 -17.15 -11.49
CA ASN A 622 21.78 -18.46 -11.20
C ASN A 622 22.94 -19.42 -10.92
N ALA A 623 23.13 -19.77 -9.64
CA ALA A 623 24.15 -20.68 -9.18
C ALA A 623 23.78 -22.14 -9.51
#